data_1c1dca3eec3d62d428631b0c93713a3d
#
_entry.id   1c1dca3eec3d62d428631b0c93713a3d
#
_cell.length_a   1.000
_cell.length_b   1.000
_cell.length_c   1.000
_cell.angle_alpha   90.00
_cell.angle_beta   90.00
_cell.angle_gamma   90.00
#
_symmetry.space_group_name_H-M   'P 1'
#
loop_
_entity.id
_entity.type
_entity.pdbx_description
1 polymer ?
#
loop_
_entity_poly.entity_id
_entity_poly.type
_entity_poly.pdbx_seq_one_letter_code
_entity_poly.pdbx_strand_id
1 'polypeptide(L)'
;MLFLFSTLWYFSLDLPDYKILASYKPPISSRVHSGEGNLIAEYALQKRLFIPYDSIPKKVVFSFLSAEDKNFFSHPGVDAKSITRATIKNLKNIFSNKRLEGASTITQQVAKNFLLTNEVSIKRKIKEAIL
;
A
#
# COMPACT_ATOMS: atom_id res chain seq x y z
N MET A 1 7.15 -1.15 -29.19
CA MET A 1 8.25 -1.37 -28.20
C MET A 1 8.93 -0.07 -27.78
N LEU A 2 9.47 0.76 -28.69
CA LEU A 2 10.13 2.04 -28.37
C LEU A 2 9.26 3.00 -27.54
N PHE A 3 7.96 3.13 -27.85
CA PHE A 3 7.04 3.99 -27.12
C PHE A 3 6.85 3.54 -25.66
N LEU A 4 6.76 2.23 -25.40
CA LEU A 4 6.65 1.69 -24.04
C LEU A 4 7.93 1.95 -23.24
N PHE A 5 9.10 1.79 -23.84
CA PHE A 5 10.38 2.09 -23.20
C PHE A 5 10.52 3.59 -22.87
N SER A 6 10.12 4.46 -23.81
CA SER A 6 10.16 5.91 -23.63
C SER A 6 9.23 6.37 -22.49
N THR A 7 8.03 5.80 -22.39
CA THR A 7 7.09 6.11 -21.30
C THR A 7 7.61 5.62 -19.95
N LEU A 8 8.12 4.40 -19.86
CA LEU A 8 8.70 3.89 -18.62
C LEU A 8 9.92 4.72 -18.19
N TRP A 9 10.79 5.05 -19.12
CA TRP A 9 11.93 5.94 -18.89
C TRP A 9 11.49 7.30 -18.33
N TYR A 10 10.53 7.96 -18.97
CA TYR A 10 10.02 9.26 -18.54
C TYR A 10 9.48 9.24 -17.12
N PHE A 11 8.72 8.21 -16.76
CA PHE A 11 8.14 8.07 -15.41
C PHE A 11 9.15 7.59 -14.37
N SER A 12 10.25 6.97 -14.76
CA SER A 12 11.30 6.53 -13.83
C SER A 12 12.20 7.66 -13.34
N LEU A 13 12.30 8.77 -14.09
CA LEU A 13 13.18 9.90 -13.74
C LEU A 13 12.78 10.66 -12.47
N ASP A 14 11.52 10.57 -12.06
CA ASP A 14 10.95 11.29 -10.91
C ASP A 14 10.28 10.31 -9.94
N LEU A 15 11.00 9.22 -9.62
CA LEU A 15 10.56 8.26 -8.61
C LEU A 15 11.22 8.58 -7.26
N PRO A 16 10.46 8.54 -6.15
CA PRO A 16 11.03 8.66 -4.82
C PRO A 16 11.90 7.46 -4.47
N ASP A 17 12.91 7.69 -3.63
CA ASP A 17 13.76 6.60 -3.15
C ASP A 17 12.99 5.70 -2.15
N TYR A 18 12.80 4.44 -2.51
CA TYR A 18 12.14 3.46 -1.66
C TYR A 18 12.89 3.17 -0.35
N LYS A 19 14.18 3.51 -0.27
CA LYS A 19 14.99 3.35 0.96
C LYS A 19 14.45 4.16 2.14
N ILE A 20 13.68 5.21 1.86
CA ILE A 20 12.98 6.01 2.88
C ILE A 20 12.07 5.12 3.75
N LEU A 21 11.50 4.04 3.17
CA LEU A 21 10.67 3.09 3.92
C LEU A 21 11.42 2.38 5.05
N ALA A 22 12.71 2.11 4.86
CA ALA A 22 13.54 1.45 5.88
C ALA A 22 13.77 2.31 7.13
N SER A 23 13.70 3.65 6.97
CA SER A 23 13.85 4.63 8.06
C SER A 23 12.51 5.19 8.56
N TYR A 24 11.39 4.70 8.02
CA TYR A 24 10.07 5.20 8.38
C TYR A 24 9.76 4.94 9.86
N LYS A 25 9.48 6.02 10.58
CA LYS A 25 9.01 5.98 11.98
C LYS A 25 7.52 6.33 12.01
N PRO A 26 6.64 5.38 12.36
CA PRO A 26 5.22 5.68 12.47
C PRO A 26 4.97 6.72 13.56
N PRO A 27 4.00 7.63 13.38
CA PRO A 27 3.60 8.55 14.43
C PRO A 27 3.03 7.76 15.60
N ILE A 28 3.62 7.95 16.77
CA ILE A 28 3.20 7.33 18.04
C ILE A 28 2.65 8.41 18.99
N SER A 29 1.84 7.98 19.96
CA SER A 29 1.38 8.86 21.02
C SER A 29 2.47 9.08 22.08
N SER A 30 2.59 10.33 22.57
CA SER A 30 3.42 10.65 23.73
C SER A 30 2.58 10.45 24.99
N ARG A 31 3.06 9.64 25.93
CA ARG A 31 2.37 9.35 27.19
C ARG A 31 3.16 9.89 28.36
N VAL A 32 2.47 10.62 29.24
CA VAL A 32 3.02 11.14 30.49
C VAL A 32 2.48 10.30 31.63
N HIS A 33 3.39 9.80 32.44
CA HIS A 33 3.06 8.97 33.61
C HIS A 33 3.47 9.68 34.92
N SER A 34 2.75 9.40 36.00
CA SER A 34 3.15 9.82 37.35
C SER A 34 4.39 9.03 37.80
N GLY A 35 5.00 9.45 38.91
CA GLY A 35 6.07 8.70 39.56
C GLY A 35 5.68 7.29 39.99
N GLU A 36 4.39 7.03 40.14
CA GLU A 36 3.82 5.73 40.48
C GLU A 36 3.44 4.89 39.24
N GLY A 37 3.71 5.40 38.02
CA GLY A 37 3.42 4.70 36.76
C GLY A 37 2.00 4.90 36.20
N ASN A 38 1.13 5.66 36.87
CA ASN A 38 -0.22 5.93 36.38
C ASN A 38 -0.20 6.90 35.20
N LEU A 39 -1.00 6.63 34.16
CA LEU A 39 -1.12 7.50 33.00
C LEU A 39 -1.81 8.80 33.39
N ILE A 40 -1.11 9.93 33.26
CA ILE A 40 -1.63 11.29 33.54
C ILE A 40 -2.23 11.91 32.27
N ALA A 41 -1.50 11.83 31.17
CA ALA A 41 -1.91 12.43 29.89
C ALA A 41 -1.38 11.66 28.68
N GLU A 42 -2.13 11.72 27.60
CA GLU A 42 -1.73 11.18 26.31
C GLU A 42 -1.91 12.24 25.22
N TYR A 43 -0.80 12.60 24.55
CA TYR A 43 -0.76 13.58 23.47
C TYR A 43 -0.55 12.85 22.15
N ALA A 44 -1.54 12.90 21.26
CA ALA A 44 -1.45 12.31 19.94
C ALA A 44 -2.47 12.95 18.99
N LEU A 45 -2.07 13.16 17.73
CA LEU A 45 -3.00 13.46 16.65
C LEU A 45 -3.92 12.26 16.38
N GLN A 46 -3.37 11.05 16.52
CA GLN A 46 -4.09 9.78 16.42
C GLN A 46 -3.54 8.85 17.50
N LYS A 47 -4.43 8.25 18.28
CA LYS A 47 -4.04 7.26 19.29
C LYS A 47 -3.64 5.96 18.59
N ARG A 48 -2.34 5.78 18.37
CA ARG A 48 -1.77 4.59 17.71
C ARG A 48 -0.80 3.88 18.64
N LEU A 49 -0.92 2.57 18.68
CA LEU A 49 0.03 1.67 19.30
C LEU A 49 0.82 0.97 18.20
N PHE A 50 2.13 1.13 18.20
CA PHE A 50 2.99 0.38 17.28
C PHE A 50 3.12 -1.06 17.78
N ILE A 51 2.81 -2.01 16.92
CA ILE A 51 2.97 -3.45 17.17
C ILE A 51 4.02 -3.96 16.18
N PRO A 52 5.18 -4.46 16.65
CA PRO A 52 6.17 -5.08 15.80
C PRO A 52 5.58 -6.26 15.02
N TYR A 53 6.03 -6.47 13.78
CA TYR A 53 5.54 -7.53 12.90
C TYR A 53 5.56 -8.92 13.56
N ASP A 54 6.66 -9.24 14.27
CA ASP A 54 6.83 -10.53 14.95
C ASP A 54 5.81 -10.77 16.09
N SER A 55 5.20 -9.71 16.59
CA SER A 55 4.15 -9.77 17.62
C SER A 55 2.75 -9.92 17.03
N ILE A 56 2.60 -9.84 15.71
CA ILE A 56 1.31 -9.99 15.04
C ILE A 56 1.02 -11.49 14.80
N PRO A 57 -0.11 -12.02 15.30
CA PRO A 57 -0.46 -13.41 15.04
C PRO A 57 -0.55 -13.72 13.54
N LYS A 58 0.05 -14.83 13.10
CA LYS A 58 0.06 -15.23 11.68
C LYS A 58 -1.33 -15.28 11.05
N LYS A 59 -2.35 -15.68 11.82
CA LYS A 59 -3.75 -15.68 11.36
C LYS A 59 -4.23 -14.29 10.92
N VAL A 60 -3.83 -13.24 11.64
CA VAL A 60 -4.17 -11.85 11.31
C VAL A 60 -3.46 -11.45 10.01
N VAL A 61 -2.16 -11.73 9.90
CA VAL A 61 -1.39 -11.47 8.67
C VAL A 61 -2.03 -12.15 7.47
N PHE A 62 -2.32 -13.45 7.56
CA PHE A 62 -2.95 -14.20 6.47
C PHE A 62 -4.36 -13.73 6.14
N SER A 63 -5.12 -13.22 7.11
CA SER A 63 -6.44 -12.64 6.84
C SER A 63 -6.33 -11.39 5.96
N PHE A 64 -5.40 -10.49 6.27
CA PHE A 64 -5.14 -9.32 5.43
C PHE A 64 -4.63 -9.70 4.04
N LEU A 65 -3.66 -10.61 3.95
CA LEU A 65 -3.15 -11.09 2.67
C LEU A 65 -4.26 -11.71 1.82
N SER A 66 -5.11 -12.54 2.42
CA SER A 66 -6.21 -13.20 1.70
C SER A 66 -7.26 -12.22 1.18
N ALA A 67 -7.50 -11.13 1.90
CA ALA A 67 -8.48 -10.12 1.52
C ALA A 67 -7.96 -9.17 0.45
N GLU A 68 -6.71 -8.69 0.59
CA GLU A 68 -6.14 -7.62 -0.23
C GLU A 68 -5.26 -8.15 -1.36
N ASP A 69 -4.48 -9.21 -1.09
CA ASP A 69 -3.44 -9.69 -2.01
C ASP A 69 -3.10 -11.17 -1.77
N LYS A 70 -4.01 -12.04 -2.10
CA LYS A 70 -3.87 -13.49 -1.85
C LYS A 70 -2.64 -14.14 -2.49
N ASN A 71 -2.08 -13.51 -3.52
CA ASN A 71 -0.90 -13.99 -4.26
C ASN A 71 0.38 -13.25 -3.85
N PHE A 72 0.38 -12.52 -2.72
CA PHE A 72 1.46 -11.64 -2.28
C PHE A 72 2.86 -12.27 -2.39
N PHE A 73 3.03 -13.52 -2.02
CA PHE A 73 4.32 -14.23 -2.09
C PHE A 73 4.66 -14.79 -3.49
N SER A 74 3.78 -14.62 -4.49
CA SER A 74 3.93 -15.24 -5.83
C SER A 74 4.25 -14.23 -6.92
N HIS A 75 4.24 -12.93 -6.63
CA HIS A 75 4.53 -11.87 -7.59
C HIS A 75 5.56 -10.86 -7.06
N PRO A 76 6.30 -10.18 -7.93
CA PRO A 76 7.38 -9.25 -7.55
C PRO A 76 6.90 -7.85 -7.12
N GLY A 77 5.62 -7.65 -6.85
CA GLY A 77 5.02 -6.36 -6.49
C GLY A 77 3.77 -6.03 -7.31
N VAL A 78 3.68 -6.50 -8.55
CA VAL A 78 2.51 -6.35 -9.42
C VAL A 78 1.97 -7.74 -9.78
N ASP A 79 0.70 -8.01 -9.50
CA ASP A 79 0.04 -9.27 -9.87
C ASP A 79 -0.67 -9.13 -11.21
N ALA A 80 0.02 -9.51 -12.29
CA ALA A 80 -0.51 -9.48 -13.66
C ALA A 80 -1.76 -10.37 -13.82
N LYS A 81 -1.85 -11.50 -13.11
CA LYS A 81 -3.02 -12.39 -13.17
C LYS A 81 -4.25 -11.71 -12.55
N SER A 82 -4.09 -11.08 -11.41
CA SER A 82 -5.17 -10.34 -10.75
C SER A 82 -5.61 -9.12 -11.56
N ILE A 83 -4.68 -8.40 -12.19
CA ILE A 83 -5.00 -7.29 -13.10
C ILE A 83 -5.83 -7.79 -14.29
N THR A 84 -5.39 -8.85 -14.97
CA THR A 84 -6.11 -9.42 -16.12
C THR A 84 -7.51 -9.88 -15.72
N ARG A 85 -7.63 -10.61 -14.61
CA ARG A 85 -8.93 -11.05 -14.08
C ARG A 85 -9.85 -9.88 -13.78
N ALA A 86 -9.35 -8.85 -13.07
CA ALA A 86 -10.14 -7.67 -12.72
C ALA A 86 -10.55 -6.88 -13.96
N THR A 87 -9.68 -6.76 -14.97
CA THR A 87 -10.01 -6.07 -16.22
C THR A 87 -11.17 -6.78 -16.94
N ILE A 88 -11.11 -8.10 -17.10
CA ILE A 88 -12.18 -8.88 -17.75
C ILE A 88 -13.50 -8.75 -16.97
N LYS A 89 -13.42 -8.85 -15.64
CA LYS A 89 -14.59 -8.74 -14.77
C LYS A 89 -15.19 -7.32 -14.79
N ASN A 90 -14.34 -6.29 -14.79
CA ASN A 90 -14.76 -4.90 -14.83
C ASN A 90 -15.42 -4.53 -16.17
N LEU A 91 -14.95 -5.07 -17.29
CA LEU A 91 -15.64 -4.92 -18.56
C LEU A 91 -17.08 -5.46 -18.47
N LYS A 92 -17.28 -6.64 -17.88
CA LYS A 92 -18.62 -7.21 -17.67
C LYS A 92 -19.45 -6.37 -16.66
N ASN A 93 -18.81 -5.88 -15.60
CA ASN A 93 -19.46 -5.11 -14.56
C ASN A 93 -19.96 -3.74 -15.04
N ILE A 94 -19.24 -3.08 -15.95
CA ILE A 94 -19.65 -1.81 -16.59
C ILE A 94 -21.01 -1.98 -17.28
N PHE A 95 -21.18 -3.07 -18.04
CA PHE A 95 -22.45 -3.37 -18.72
C PHE A 95 -23.57 -3.82 -17.78
N SER A 96 -23.22 -4.26 -16.55
CA SER A 96 -24.16 -4.77 -15.56
C SER A 96 -24.41 -3.81 -14.40
N ASN A 97 -23.88 -2.59 -14.46
CA ASN A 97 -23.97 -1.55 -13.41
C ASN A 97 -23.50 -2.06 -12.02
N LYS A 98 -22.53 -2.96 -11.99
CA LYS A 98 -21.93 -3.54 -10.77
C LYS A 98 -20.68 -2.80 -10.37
N ARG A 99 -20.33 -2.87 -9.07
CA ARG A 99 -19.09 -2.28 -8.53
C ARG A 99 -17.85 -2.87 -9.22
N LEU A 100 -16.91 -1.97 -9.55
CA LEU A 100 -15.63 -2.37 -10.12
C LEU A 100 -14.77 -3.07 -9.08
N GLU A 101 -14.04 -4.11 -9.52
CA GLU A 101 -13.08 -4.87 -8.69
C GLU A 101 -11.70 -4.23 -8.78
N GLY A 102 -11.06 -4.02 -7.62
CA GLY A 102 -9.67 -3.58 -7.55
C GLY A 102 -8.70 -4.73 -7.80
N ALA A 103 -7.50 -4.39 -8.32
CA ALA A 103 -6.41 -5.35 -8.52
C ALA A 103 -5.05 -4.79 -8.05
N SER A 104 -5.08 -3.82 -7.13
CA SER A 104 -3.84 -3.28 -6.56
C SER A 104 -3.31 -4.22 -5.49
N THR A 105 -2.02 -4.52 -5.55
CA THR A 105 -1.32 -5.34 -4.58
C THR A 105 -1.01 -4.55 -3.30
N ILE A 106 -0.66 -5.23 -2.21
CA ILE A 106 -0.21 -4.58 -0.97
C ILE A 106 1.06 -3.76 -1.24
N THR A 107 1.99 -4.25 -2.05
CA THR A 107 3.20 -3.51 -2.45
C THR A 107 2.84 -2.18 -3.12
N GLN A 108 1.90 -2.17 -4.06
CA GLN A 108 1.42 -0.94 -4.70
C GLN A 108 0.71 -0.01 -3.72
N GLN A 109 -0.02 -0.55 -2.74
CA GLN A 109 -0.65 0.26 -1.69
C GLN A 109 0.40 0.92 -0.78
N VAL A 110 1.48 0.22 -0.45
CA VAL A 110 2.62 0.78 0.30
C VAL A 110 3.28 1.91 -0.51
N ALA A 111 3.63 1.67 -1.77
CA ALA A 111 4.20 2.70 -2.65
C ALA A 111 3.30 3.94 -2.72
N LYS A 112 2.01 3.76 -2.90
CA LYS A 112 1.02 4.84 -2.93
C LYS A 112 1.01 5.65 -1.63
N ASN A 113 0.91 4.97 -0.48
CA ASN A 113 0.61 5.63 0.79
C ASN A 113 1.84 6.28 1.44
N PHE A 114 3.04 5.78 1.14
CA PHE A 114 4.28 6.23 1.80
C PHE A 114 5.24 6.97 0.87
N LEU A 115 5.19 6.72 -0.43
CA LEU A 115 6.15 7.28 -1.39
C LEU A 115 5.51 8.25 -2.37
N LEU A 116 4.21 8.15 -2.63
CA LEU A 116 3.50 8.95 -3.63
C LEU A 116 2.43 9.82 -2.98
N THR A 117 1.82 10.70 -3.79
CA THR A 117 0.71 11.56 -3.36
C THR A 117 -0.63 10.82 -3.44
N ASN A 118 -1.64 11.31 -2.69
CA ASN A 118 -2.99 10.75 -2.71
C ASN A 118 -3.82 11.16 -3.95
N GLU A 119 -3.21 11.81 -4.93
CA GLU A 119 -3.91 12.20 -6.16
C GLU A 119 -4.41 10.98 -6.94
N VAL A 120 -5.64 11.09 -7.43
CA VAL A 120 -6.22 10.07 -8.32
C VAL A 120 -5.82 10.39 -9.76
N SER A 121 -4.66 9.90 -10.20
CA SER A 121 -4.15 10.14 -11.54
C SER A 121 -3.54 8.89 -12.17
N ILE A 122 -3.62 8.80 -13.50
CA ILE A 122 -2.96 7.72 -14.27
C ILE A 122 -1.44 7.79 -14.08
N LYS A 123 -0.88 9.01 -14.04
CA LYS A 123 0.55 9.24 -13.79
C LYS A 123 1.01 8.57 -12.50
N ARG A 124 0.28 8.79 -11.40
CA ARG A 124 0.56 8.14 -10.11
C ARG A 124 0.44 6.62 -10.21
N LYS A 125 -0.57 6.10 -10.94
CA LYS A 125 -0.76 4.65 -11.08
C LYS A 125 0.36 3.96 -11.85
N ILE A 126 0.95 4.64 -12.82
CA ILE A 126 2.15 4.16 -13.53
C ILE A 126 3.35 4.13 -12.58
N LYS A 127 3.57 5.20 -11.79
CA LYS A 127 4.64 5.24 -10.78
C LYS A 127 4.51 4.13 -9.72
N GLU A 128 3.30 3.84 -9.25
CA GLU A 128 3.04 2.70 -8.34
C GLU A 128 3.45 1.34 -8.92
N ALA A 129 3.33 1.18 -10.22
CA ALA A 129 3.68 -0.07 -10.88
C ALA A 129 5.18 -0.20 -11.19
N ILE A 130 5.92 0.92 -11.21
CA ILE A 130 7.37 0.94 -11.47
C ILE A 130 8.15 0.79 -10.15
N LEU A 131 7.65 1.36 -9.03
CA LEU A 131 8.23 1.26 -7.68
C LEU A 131 8.09 -0.15 -7.11
#